data_e64444e1c3ef5d37b989a9ed6cc7d3ca
#
_entry.id   e64444e1c3ef5d37b989a9ed6cc7d3ca
#
_cell.length_a   1.000
_cell.length_b   1.000
_cell.length_c   1.000
_cell.angle_alpha   90.00
_cell.angle_beta   90.00
_cell.angle_gamma   90.00
#
_symmetry.space_group_name_H-M   'P 1'
#
loop_
_entity.id
_entity.type
_entity.pdbx_description
1 polymer ?
#
loop_
_entity_poly.entity_id
_entity_poly.type
_entity_poly.pdbx_seq_one_letter_code
_entity_poly.pdbx_strand_id
1 'polypeptide(L)'
;LIKENMIGLGMSGWMADFGEYLPMDAVLYSGEDAASIHNQWPAIWAKLNQEAVKECGKEGEVFFFTRAGHTGTIAHSHMMWMGDQHVDWSVDDGLPSVIPATLSLAMSGYGITHSDVGGYTTIMHMKRSKELLLRWEEMNVFSPLFRKSRFPLLSPPRLSRPESLPSRLFWRFCPLLLL
;
A
#
# COMPACT_ATOMS: atom_id res chain seq x y z
N LEU A 1 -15.91 9.16 10.61
CA LEU A 1 -14.45 9.42 10.50
C LEU A 1 -14.02 9.61 9.05
N ILE A 2 -14.09 8.58 8.15
CA ILE A 2 -13.61 8.67 6.76
C ILE A 2 -14.26 9.86 6.03
N LYS A 3 -15.57 9.98 6.07
CA LYS A 3 -16.31 11.04 5.36
C LYS A 3 -15.96 12.46 5.84
N GLU A 4 -15.89 12.65 7.13
CA GLU A 4 -15.70 13.98 7.74
C GLU A 4 -14.23 14.37 7.89
N ASN A 5 -13.41 13.43 8.41
CA ASN A 5 -12.04 13.73 8.83
C ASN A 5 -10.99 13.36 7.78
N MET A 6 -11.39 12.78 6.64
CA MET A 6 -10.50 12.48 5.53
C MET A 6 -11.03 13.14 4.25
N ILE A 7 -12.12 12.66 3.70
CA ILE A 7 -12.68 13.19 2.44
C ILE A 7 -13.12 14.66 2.62
N GLY A 8 -13.80 14.97 3.71
CA GLY A 8 -14.26 16.34 4.04
C GLY A 8 -13.12 17.33 4.24
N LEU A 9 -11.92 16.88 4.57
CA LEU A 9 -10.71 17.70 4.65
C LEU A 9 -9.91 17.75 3.34
N GLY A 10 -10.43 17.15 2.26
CA GLY A 10 -9.82 17.20 0.93
C GLY A 10 -8.79 16.12 0.65
N MET A 11 -8.76 15.02 1.42
CA MET A 11 -7.90 13.88 1.09
C MET A 11 -8.39 13.20 -0.19
N SER A 12 -7.47 13.00 -1.13
CA SER A 12 -7.73 12.32 -2.41
C SER A 12 -7.41 10.82 -2.37
N GLY A 13 -6.88 10.31 -1.26
CA GLY A 13 -6.63 8.89 -1.09
C GLY A 13 -5.91 8.53 0.20
N TRP A 14 -5.94 7.25 0.55
CA TRP A 14 -5.31 6.73 1.77
C TRP A 14 -4.98 5.25 1.68
N MET A 15 -4.14 4.80 2.60
CA MET A 15 -3.92 3.41 2.91
C MET A 15 -4.98 2.96 3.91
N ALA A 16 -5.86 2.04 3.49
CA ALA A 16 -6.78 1.36 4.38
C ALA A 16 -6.05 0.14 4.98
N ASP A 17 -5.17 0.45 5.95
CA ASP A 17 -4.29 -0.52 6.58
C ASP A 17 -5.04 -1.53 7.45
N PHE A 18 -4.37 -2.62 7.81
CA PHE A 18 -4.94 -3.73 8.57
C PHE A 18 -6.13 -4.41 7.86
N GLY A 19 -7.21 -4.70 8.60
CA GLY A 19 -8.40 -5.38 8.08
C GLY A 19 -8.38 -6.89 8.30
N GLU A 20 -7.29 -7.48 8.79
CA GLU A 20 -7.14 -8.91 9.08
C GLU A 20 -7.28 -9.28 10.56
N TYR A 21 -7.22 -8.31 11.47
CA TYR A 21 -7.13 -8.54 12.92
C TYR A 21 -8.47 -8.55 13.65
N LEU A 22 -9.47 -9.23 13.13
CA LEU A 22 -10.67 -9.46 13.91
C LEU A 22 -10.43 -10.60 14.91
N PRO A 23 -10.46 -10.36 16.24
CA PRO A 23 -10.41 -11.45 17.22
C PRO A 23 -11.60 -12.38 17.06
N MET A 24 -11.35 -13.69 17.11
CA MET A 24 -12.41 -14.70 16.90
C MET A 24 -13.44 -14.73 18.04
N ASP A 25 -13.11 -14.17 19.17
CA ASP A 25 -13.98 -14.03 20.36
C ASP A 25 -14.59 -12.62 20.51
N ALA A 26 -14.44 -11.77 19.50
CA ALA A 26 -15.00 -10.42 19.51
C ALA A 26 -16.54 -10.46 19.55
N VAL A 27 -17.13 -9.57 20.32
CA VAL A 27 -18.59 -9.35 20.31
C VAL A 27 -18.91 -8.29 19.27
N LEU A 28 -19.56 -8.70 18.20
CA LEU A 28 -19.91 -7.81 17.10
C LEU A 28 -21.26 -7.14 17.32
N TYR A 29 -21.38 -5.88 16.90
CA TYR A 29 -22.64 -5.15 16.97
C TYR A 29 -23.75 -5.80 16.12
N SER A 30 -23.39 -6.47 15.02
CA SER A 30 -24.32 -7.19 14.16
C SER A 30 -24.91 -8.45 14.82
N GLY A 31 -24.31 -8.95 15.89
CA GLY A 31 -24.66 -10.21 16.52
C GLY A 31 -24.14 -11.46 15.81
N GLU A 32 -23.40 -11.29 14.71
CA GLU A 32 -22.76 -12.39 14.01
C GLU A 32 -21.60 -12.96 14.83
N ASP A 33 -21.32 -14.25 14.65
CA ASP A 33 -20.17 -14.89 15.27
C ASP A 33 -18.87 -14.41 14.60
N ALA A 34 -17.98 -13.81 15.38
CA ALA A 34 -16.73 -13.25 14.88
C ALA A 34 -15.82 -14.30 14.24
N ALA A 35 -15.81 -15.54 14.76
CA ALA A 35 -15.03 -16.63 14.17
C ALA A 35 -15.50 -16.98 12.76
N SER A 36 -16.80 -16.93 12.51
CA SER A 36 -17.38 -17.26 11.21
C SER A 36 -17.07 -16.20 10.13
N ILE A 37 -16.90 -14.93 10.50
CA ILE A 37 -16.63 -13.83 9.56
C ILE A 37 -15.20 -13.35 9.57
N HIS A 38 -14.35 -13.91 10.43
CA HIS A 38 -12.94 -13.50 10.58
C HIS A 38 -12.20 -13.38 9.23
N ASN A 39 -12.29 -14.43 8.41
CA ASN A 39 -11.61 -14.42 7.11
C ASN A 39 -12.26 -13.47 6.08
N GLN A 40 -13.50 -13.09 6.27
CA GLN A 40 -14.21 -12.13 5.41
C GLN A 40 -13.94 -10.67 5.81
N TRP A 41 -13.35 -10.45 6.98
CA TRP A 41 -13.16 -9.12 7.54
C TRP A 41 -12.42 -8.16 6.62
N PRO A 42 -11.36 -8.58 5.87
CA PRO A 42 -10.71 -7.71 4.88
C PRO A 42 -11.66 -7.22 3.78
N ALA A 43 -12.60 -8.07 3.33
CA ALA A 43 -13.58 -7.66 2.32
C ALA A 43 -14.60 -6.68 2.89
N ILE A 44 -15.05 -6.89 4.13
CA ILE A 44 -15.95 -5.98 4.86
C ILE A 44 -15.25 -4.63 5.08
N TRP A 45 -13.97 -4.64 5.46
CA TRP A 45 -13.16 -3.44 5.62
C TRP A 45 -13.04 -2.64 4.31
N ALA A 46 -12.71 -3.31 3.21
CA ALA A 46 -12.63 -2.68 1.89
C ALA A 46 -13.99 -2.09 1.46
N LYS A 47 -15.08 -2.86 1.66
CA LYS A 47 -16.46 -2.41 1.37
C LYS A 47 -16.82 -1.15 2.14
N LEU A 48 -16.53 -1.09 3.44
CA LEU A 48 -16.79 0.09 4.28
C LEU A 48 -16.06 1.34 3.75
N ASN A 49 -14.80 1.19 3.35
CA ASN A 49 -14.05 2.30 2.75
C ASN A 49 -14.68 2.76 1.43
N GLN A 50 -15.07 1.83 0.56
CA GLN A 50 -15.73 2.14 -0.70
C GLN A 50 -17.08 2.82 -0.49
N GLU A 51 -17.90 2.34 0.43
CA GLU A 51 -19.19 2.93 0.76
C GLU A 51 -19.03 4.38 1.24
N ALA A 52 -18.03 4.67 2.07
CA ALA A 52 -17.75 6.03 2.50
C ALA A 52 -17.38 6.95 1.34
N VAL A 53 -16.61 6.48 0.35
CA VAL A 53 -16.28 7.23 -0.87
C VAL A 53 -17.56 7.49 -1.70
N LYS A 54 -18.39 6.46 -1.88
CA LYS A 54 -19.66 6.50 -2.59
C LYS A 54 -20.62 7.52 -1.98
N GLU A 55 -20.83 7.45 -0.68
CA GLU A 55 -21.74 8.36 0.05
C GLU A 55 -21.30 9.83 -0.02
N CYS A 56 -20.02 10.08 -0.25
CA CYS A 56 -19.49 11.42 -0.48
C CYS A 56 -19.55 11.85 -1.96
N GLY A 57 -20.02 10.99 -2.89
CA GLY A 57 -20.04 11.29 -4.32
C GLY A 57 -18.64 11.47 -4.93
N LYS A 58 -17.63 10.76 -4.37
CA LYS A 58 -16.22 10.90 -4.73
C LYS A 58 -15.64 9.67 -5.45
N GLU A 59 -16.48 8.84 -6.03
CA GLU A 59 -16.04 7.72 -6.87
C GLU A 59 -15.24 8.22 -8.07
N GLY A 60 -14.08 7.61 -8.31
CA GLY A 60 -13.15 8.04 -9.35
C GLY A 60 -12.25 9.23 -9.00
N GLU A 61 -12.56 9.98 -7.92
CA GLU A 61 -11.73 11.09 -7.46
C GLU A 61 -10.88 10.72 -6.24
N VAL A 62 -11.38 9.80 -5.41
CA VAL A 62 -10.72 9.33 -4.18
C VAL A 62 -10.33 7.88 -4.34
N PHE A 63 -9.08 7.60 -3.96
CA PHE A 63 -8.48 6.28 -4.12
C PHE A 63 -7.98 5.76 -2.77
N PHE A 64 -8.22 4.48 -2.50
CA PHE A 64 -7.61 3.78 -1.37
C PHE A 64 -7.08 2.41 -1.77
N PHE A 65 -6.19 1.87 -0.98
CA PHE A 65 -5.63 0.54 -1.17
C PHE A 65 -5.54 -0.21 0.17
N THR A 66 -5.55 -1.53 0.09
CA THR A 66 -5.56 -2.43 1.24
C THR A 66 -4.35 -3.35 1.23
N ARG A 67 -4.02 -3.98 2.37
CA ARG A 67 -2.97 -5.01 2.44
C ARG A 67 -3.53 -6.41 2.64
N ALA A 68 -4.71 -6.53 3.22
CA ALA A 68 -5.37 -7.80 3.47
C ALA A 68 -6.51 -8.01 2.48
N GLY A 69 -6.76 -9.26 2.11
CA GLY A 69 -7.79 -9.62 1.14
C GLY A 69 -8.43 -10.97 1.43
N HIS A 70 -9.67 -11.11 0.95
CA HIS A 70 -10.44 -12.33 0.90
C HIS A 70 -11.18 -12.38 -0.43
N THR A 71 -11.80 -13.50 -0.77
CA THR A 71 -12.68 -13.60 -1.94
C THR A 71 -13.69 -12.45 -1.95
N GLY A 72 -13.73 -11.67 -3.02
CA GLY A 72 -14.60 -10.51 -3.16
C GLY A 72 -14.01 -9.16 -2.75
N THR A 73 -12.88 -9.11 -2.06
CA THR A 73 -12.23 -7.82 -1.70
C THR A 73 -11.94 -6.96 -2.93
N ILE A 74 -11.57 -7.57 -4.05
CA ILE A 74 -11.28 -6.88 -5.31
C ILE A 74 -12.47 -6.07 -5.86
N ALA A 75 -13.70 -6.44 -5.51
CA ALA A 75 -14.89 -5.67 -5.89
C ALA A 75 -14.97 -4.31 -5.19
N HIS A 76 -14.20 -4.12 -4.12
CA HIS A 76 -14.24 -2.96 -3.26
C HIS A 76 -12.92 -2.18 -3.20
N SER A 77 -11.78 -2.89 -3.28
CA SER A 77 -10.45 -2.28 -3.33
C SER A 77 -9.71 -2.82 -4.55
N HIS A 78 -9.36 -1.95 -5.49
CA HIS A 78 -8.75 -2.34 -6.76
C HIS A 78 -7.23 -2.43 -6.71
N MET A 79 -6.60 -1.91 -5.68
CA MET A 79 -5.16 -1.99 -5.46
C MET A 79 -4.85 -2.68 -4.15
N MET A 80 -3.83 -3.54 -4.17
CA MET A 80 -3.25 -4.14 -2.99
C MET A 80 -1.79 -3.76 -2.85
N TRP A 81 -1.39 -3.43 -1.63
CA TRP A 81 -0.01 -3.21 -1.24
C TRP A 81 0.56 -4.48 -0.62
N MET A 82 1.84 -4.73 -0.87
CA MET A 82 2.51 -5.98 -0.48
C MET A 82 2.79 -6.10 1.03
N GLY A 83 2.43 -5.10 1.83
CA GLY A 83 2.69 -5.13 3.28
C GLY A 83 4.05 -4.54 3.66
N ASP A 84 4.51 -4.89 4.84
CA ASP A 84 5.65 -4.28 5.54
C ASP A 84 6.96 -5.06 5.32
N GLN A 85 7.40 -5.23 4.07
CA GLN A 85 8.62 -6.00 3.78
C GLN A 85 9.83 -5.49 4.57
N HIS A 86 10.73 -6.40 4.88
CA HIS A 86 12.03 -6.10 5.47
C HIS A 86 12.92 -5.29 4.51
N VAL A 87 13.76 -4.43 5.06
CA VAL A 87 14.74 -3.64 4.29
C VAL A 87 16.00 -4.44 3.97
N ASP A 88 15.80 -5.65 3.44
CA ASP A 88 16.86 -6.61 3.13
C ASP A 88 16.60 -7.41 1.85
N TRP A 89 17.45 -8.44 1.62
CA TRP A 89 17.41 -9.32 0.46
C TRP A 89 16.84 -10.71 0.78
N SER A 90 16.19 -10.88 1.93
CA SER A 90 15.60 -12.17 2.28
C SER A 90 14.51 -12.57 1.29
N VAL A 91 14.43 -13.87 1.00
CA VAL A 91 13.43 -14.43 0.10
C VAL A 91 12.05 -14.53 0.76
N ASP A 92 12.04 -14.51 2.09
CA ASP A 92 10.81 -14.68 2.86
C ASP A 92 10.04 -13.38 2.99
N ASP A 93 10.73 -12.25 3.23
CA ASP A 93 10.06 -10.97 3.49
C ASP A 93 10.85 -9.73 3.01
N GLY A 94 11.93 -9.91 2.27
CA GLY A 94 12.72 -8.83 1.65
C GLY A 94 12.27 -8.51 0.22
N LEU A 95 13.10 -7.75 -0.51
CA LEU A 95 12.83 -7.40 -1.91
C LEU A 95 12.44 -8.61 -2.80
N PRO A 96 13.13 -9.78 -2.73
CA PRO A 96 12.77 -10.93 -3.56
C PRO A 96 11.36 -11.47 -3.33
N SER A 97 10.77 -11.28 -2.14
CA SER A 97 9.42 -11.77 -1.82
C SER A 97 8.33 -11.01 -2.58
N VAL A 98 8.57 -9.76 -2.94
CA VAL A 98 7.60 -8.89 -3.62
C VAL A 98 7.20 -9.42 -4.99
N ILE A 99 8.15 -9.99 -5.74
CA ILE A 99 7.91 -10.47 -7.10
C ILE A 99 6.90 -11.63 -7.12
N PRO A 100 7.13 -12.75 -6.40
CA PRO A 100 6.16 -13.84 -6.37
C PRO A 100 4.82 -13.43 -5.73
N ALA A 101 4.84 -12.56 -4.72
CA ALA A 101 3.62 -12.05 -4.11
C ALA A 101 2.77 -11.25 -5.12
N THR A 102 3.38 -10.36 -5.88
CA THR A 102 2.70 -9.58 -6.94
C THR A 102 2.12 -10.49 -8.02
N LEU A 103 2.89 -11.49 -8.49
CA LEU A 103 2.42 -12.45 -9.50
C LEU A 103 1.26 -13.31 -8.97
N SER A 104 1.35 -13.75 -7.72
CA SER A 104 0.28 -14.52 -7.06
C SER A 104 -1.01 -13.71 -6.92
N LEU A 105 -0.91 -12.44 -6.54
CA LEU A 105 -2.05 -11.54 -6.49
C LEU A 105 -2.65 -11.28 -7.86
N ALA A 106 -1.82 -11.13 -8.89
CA ALA A 106 -2.29 -10.97 -10.27
C ALA A 106 -3.12 -12.18 -10.72
N MET A 107 -2.71 -13.41 -10.37
CA MET A 107 -3.47 -14.62 -10.62
C MET A 107 -4.80 -14.67 -9.84
N SER A 108 -4.90 -13.94 -8.74
CA SER A 108 -6.13 -13.78 -7.94
C SER A 108 -6.99 -12.58 -8.39
N GLY A 109 -6.62 -11.93 -9.51
CA GLY A 109 -7.36 -10.83 -10.11
C GLY A 109 -6.84 -9.42 -9.76
N TYR A 110 -5.87 -9.27 -8.85
CA TYR A 110 -5.28 -7.98 -8.49
C TYR A 110 -4.17 -7.59 -9.48
N GLY A 111 -4.55 -6.96 -10.58
CA GLY A 111 -3.61 -6.43 -11.58
C GLY A 111 -2.92 -5.13 -11.17
N ILE A 112 -3.37 -4.49 -10.10
CA ILE A 112 -2.84 -3.22 -9.61
C ILE A 112 -2.27 -3.44 -8.22
N THR A 113 -0.94 -3.42 -8.10
CA THR A 113 -0.22 -3.68 -6.86
C THR A 113 0.95 -2.71 -6.71
N HIS A 114 1.43 -2.52 -5.50
CA HIS A 114 2.67 -1.82 -5.21
C HIS A 114 3.34 -2.36 -3.95
N SER A 115 4.60 -2.02 -3.76
CA SER A 115 5.33 -2.25 -2.53
C SER A 115 6.01 -0.97 -2.05
N ASP A 116 6.37 -0.92 -0.78
CA ASP A 116 7.13 0.18 -0.22
C ASP A 116 8.54 0.20 -0.78
N VAL A 117 8.89 1.26 -1.50
CA VAL A 117 10.19 1.39 -2.15
C VAL A 117 11.32 1.38 -1.13
N GLY A 118 12.14 0.35 -1.20
CA GLY A 118 13.23 0.09 -0.28
C GLY A 118 12.81 -0.66 0.99
N GLY A 119 11.61 -1.23 1.03
CA GLY A 119 11.05 -1.92 2.18
C GLY A 119 10.54 -0.98 3.26
N TYR A 120 9.81 -1.52 4.21
CA TYR A 120 9.25 -0.79 5.35
C TYR A 120 9.95 -1.13 6.66
N THR A 121 10.02 -2.41 7.01
CA THR A 121 10.41 -2.90 8.34
C THR A 121 11.91 -2.86 8.56
N THR A 122 12.33 -2.17 9.63
CA THR A 122 13.73 -1.99 10.07
C THR A 122 13.96 -2.55 11.47
N ILE A 123 13.47 -3.75 11.73
CA ILE A 123 13.68 -4.43 13.03
C ILE A 123 15.12 -4.96 13.17
N MET A 124 15.53 -5.28 14.40
CA MET A 124 16.82 -5.92 14.70
C MET A 124 18.05 -5.28 14.01
N HIS A 125 18.13 -3.96 14.02
CA HIS A 125 19.24 -3.20 13.42
C HIS A 125 19.36 -3.28 11.89
N MET A 126 18.32 -3.74 11.18
CA MET A 126 18.27 -3.71 9.72
C MET A 126 18.44 -2.29 9.21
N LYS A 127 19.29 -2.12 8.21
CA LYS A 127 19.56 -0.82 7.59
C LYS A 127 19.35 -0.94 6.09
N ARG A 128 18.52 -0.07 5.55
CA ARG A 128 18.33 0.03 4.11
C ARG A 128 19.65 0.43 3.42
N SER A 129 20.20 -0.46 2.60
CA SER A 129 21.38 -0.16 1.79
C SER A 129 20.98 0.69 0.57
N LYS A 130 21.95 1.44 0.02
CA LYS A 130 21.75 2.19 -1.21
C LYS A 130 21.41 1.26 -2.38
N GLU A 131 22.07 0.12 -2.47
CA GLU A 131 21.83 -0.84 -3.53
C GLU A 131 20.42 -1.42 -3.46
N LEU A 132 19.97 -1.86 -2.28
CA LEU A 132 18.62 -2.35 -2.07
C LEU A 132 17.58 -1.31 -2.53
N LEU A 133 17.78 -0.05 -2.13
CA LEU A 133 16.88 1.03 -2.53
C LEU A 133 16.82 1.18 -4.04
N LEU A 134 17.98 1.20 -4.73
CA LEU A 134 18.03 1.34 -6.18
C LEU A 134 17.36 0.17 -6.89
N ARG A 135 17.58 -1.07 -6.45
CA ARG A 135 16.92 -2.25 -7.04
C ARG A 135 15.40 -2.23 -6.82
N TRP A 136 14.99 -1.76 -5.66
CA TRP A 136 13.55 -1.59 -5.38
C TRP A 136 12.92 -0.50 -6.24
N GLU A 137 13.64 0.61 -6.45
CA GLU A 137 13.21 1.69 -7.35
C GLU A 137 13.08 1.19 -8.79
N GLU A 138 14.07 0.43 -9.29
CA GLU A 138 14.03 -0.18 -10.62
C GLU A 138 12.83 -1.12 -10.80
N MET A 139 12.49 -1.92 -9.80
CA MET A 139 11.32 -2.79 -9.84
C MET A 139 10.01 -1.98 -9.81
N ASN A 140 9.94 -1.00 -8.92
CA ASN A 140 8.70 -0.24 -8.72
C ASN A 140 8.42 0.81 -9.80
N VAL A 141 9.32 1.06 -10.74
CA VAL A 141 9.05 1.96 -11.87
C VAL A 141 7.86 1.47 -12.72
N PHE A 142 7.56 0.18 -12.67
CA PHE A 142 6.42 -0.44 -13.35
C PHE A 142 5.15 -0.50 -12.47
N SER A 143 5.25 -0.08 -11.21
CA SER A 143 4.09 -0.05 -10.30
C SER A 143 3.29 1.23 -10.49
N PRO A 144 1.96 1.17 -10.46
CA PRO A 144 1.10 2.34 -10.63
C PRO A 144 1.21 3.35 -9.48
N LEU A 145 1.69 2.91 -8.29
CA LEU A 145 1.95 3.75 -7.14
C LEU A 145 3.41 3.60 -6.70
N PHE A 146 4.14 4.70 -6.71
CA PHE A 146 5.51 4.77 -6.23
C PHE A 146 5.52 5.42 -4.84
N ARG A 147 5.50 4.60 -3.79
CA ARG A 147 5.49 5.06 -2.39
C ARG A 147 6.79 4.70 -1.70
N LYS A 148 7.44 5.69 -1.10
CA LYS A 148 8.62 5.52 -0.27
C LYS A 148 8.27 5.75 1.19
N SER A 149 8.52 4.74 2.03
CA SER A 149 8.41 4.88 3.48
C SER A 149 9.51 5.81 3.99
N ARG A 150 9.14 6.84 4.75
CA ARG A 150 10.10 7.76 5.39
C ARG A 150 10.69 7.10 6.63
N PHE A 151 11.82 6.44 6.49
CA PHE A 151 12.75 6.33 7.61
C PHE A 151 14.02 7.14 7.28
N PRO A 152 14.66 7.79 8.25
CA PRO A 152 15.82 8.60 7.96
C PRO A 152 16.86 7.73 7.26
N LEU A 153 17.17 8.06 6.02
CA LEU A 153 18.45 7.70 5.46
C LEU A 153 19.47 8.20 6.48
N LEU A 154 20.33 7.33 7.00
CA LEU A 154 21.56 7.77 7.64
C LEU A 154 22.10 8.91 6.79
N SER A 155 22.34 10.05 7.41
CA SER A 155 22.73 11.31 6.78
C SER A 155 23.52 11.07 5.51
N PRO A 156 23.11 11.58 4.35
CA PRO A 156 23.91 11.42 3.15
C PRO A 156 25.30 11.99 3.48
N PRO A 157 26.38 11.35 3.03
CA PRO A 157 27.64 12.06 2.96
C PRO A 157 27.33 13.37 2.23
N ARG A 158 27.82 14.52 2.73
CA ARG A 158 27.61 15.81 2.08
C ARG A 158 28.18 15.73 0.66
N LEU A 159 27.39 15.25 -0.25
CA LEU A 159 27.61 15.47 -1.66
C LEU A 159 27.27 16.95 -1.87
N SER A 160 28.29 17.71 -2.17
CA SER A 160 28.15 19.05 -2.72
C SER A 160 27.02 19.00 -3.77
N ARG A 161 25.98 19.80 -3.56
CA ARG A 161 24.86 19.90 -4.49
C ARG A 161 25.38 20.11 -5.90
N PRO A 162 25.03 19.30 -6.89
CA PRO A 162 25.00 19.81 -8.24
C PRO A 162 23.83 20.80 -8.28
N GLU A 163 24.12 22.02 -8.62
CA GLU A 163 23.13 23.05 -8.81
C GLU A 163 22.10 22.58 -9.85
N SER A 164 20.82 22.78 -9.50
CA SER A 164 19.64 22.78 -10.37
C SER A 164 19.36 21.55 -11.25
N LEU A 165 18.68 20.57 -10.65
CA LEU A 165 17.66 19.83 -11.38
C LEU A 165 16.28 20.31 -10.88
N PRO A 166 15.44 20.86 -11.75
CA PRO A 166 14.15 21.36 -11.35
C PRO A 166 13.25 20.20 -10.90
N SER A 167 12.60 20.38 -9.76
CA SER A 167 11.66 19.47 -9.13
C SER A 167 10.46 19.05 -10.01
N ARG A 168 10.42 19.50 -11.24
CA ARG A 168 9.40 19.21 -12.25
C ARG A 168 9.65 17.94 -13.08
N LEU A 169 10.81 17.28 -12.94
CA LEU A 169 11.12 16.11 -13.75
C LEU A 169 10.59 14.80 -13.17
N PHE A 170 10.30 14.74 -11.86
CA PHE A 170 9.81 13.53 -11.20
C PHE A 170 8.38 13.14 -11.56
N TRP A 171 7.57 14.06 -12.07
CA TRP A 171 6.16 13.82 -12.40
C TRP A 171 5.91 13.52 -13.89
N ARG A 172 6.95 13.52 -14.72
CA ARG A 172 6.80 13.36 -16.18
C ARG A 172 6.97 11.93 -16.71
N PHE A 173 7.32 10.96 -15.89
CA PHE A 173 7.56 9.58 -16.34
C PHE A 173 6.48 8.55 -15.95
N CYS A 174 5.32 8.95 -15.50
CA CYS A 174 4.17 8.07 -15.36
C CYS A 174 2.99 8.57 -16.19
N PRO A 175 2.98 8.33 -17.54
CA PRO A 175 1.87 8.76 -18.39
C PRO A 175 0.61 7.89 -18.25
N LEU A 176 0.57 6.93 -17.34
CA LEU A 176 -0.53 5.96 -17.18
C LEU A 176 -1.52 6.29 -16.06
N LEU A 177 -1.42 7.47 -15.44
CA LEU A 177 -2.34 7.90 -14.37
C LEU A 177 -3.27 9.05 -14.79
N LEU A 178 -3.51 9.21 -16.10
CA LEU A 178 -4.52 10.13 -16.65
C LEU A 178 -5.35 9.39 -17.71
N LEU A 179 -6.17 8.45 -17.28
CA LEU A 179 -7.40 8.04 -17.96
C LEU A 179 -8.45 7.75 -16.91
#